data_c12c03a508d7913a1a650507b8c8a721
#
_entry.id   c12c03a508d7913a1a650507b8c8a721
#
_cell.length_a   1.000
_cell.length_b   1.000
_cell.length_c   1.000
_cell.angle_alpha   90.00
_cell.angle_beta   90.00
_cell.angle_gamma   90.00
#
_symmetry.space_group_name_H-M   'P 1'
#
loop_
_entity.id
_entity.type
_entity.pdbx_description
1 polymer ?
#
loop_
_entity_poly.entity_id
_entity_poly.type
_entity_poly.pdbx_seq_one_letter_code
_entity_poly.pdbx_strand_id
1 'polypeptide(L)'
;MNQRALRFNEQLFIIYFSVLSFLPFFFYWFPPGGVLMTIFTPLLEFVAPAVPGDVFPYFFTMEMFQRAMISAIIVTIVAGLLGTFLLVRNLALIGDGLAHVSFGGVAIGIVLGATHPLLYALVFSILASIIIYELQSREILTGDASIAIFLTGMLALGLVALRTNGGGITTDIEGYLFGNLLLIDGSDLDFISGICISSLFILFIIRSGLLAITVDPLAAAVQGIPVRTIGMLFSVVTAAVVVSMVQVVGALLVTSLLVTPAATAQLVGRSFRSCMLWTQFFGLSSVMLGLYFSAERDTGSGSMIALVAAIIFCLVAILTHMPKFINYNNNNDNSFEE
;
A
#
# COMPACT_ATOMS: atom_id res chain seq x y z
N MET A 1 8.43 7.41 -34.93
CA MET A 1 7.54 7.09 -33.80
C MET A 1 6.19 6.66 -34.39
N ASN A 2 5.81 5.41 -34.15
CA ASN A 2 4.76 4.71 -34.93
C ASN A 2 3.35 5.18 -34.46
N GLN A 3 2.56 5.72 -35.42
CA GLN A 3 1.18 6.24 -35.15
C GLN A 3 0.25 5.19 -34.46
N ARG A 4 0.53 3.90 -34.63
CA ARG A 4 -0.21 2.82 -33.96
C ARG A 4 0.08 2.78 -32.44
N ALA A 5 1.31 3.06 -32.02
CA ALA A 5 1.69 3.11 -30.60
C ALA A 5 1.08 4.34 -29.89
N LEU A 6 0.98 5.47 -30.59
CA LEU A 6 0.31 6.68 -30.07
C LEU A 6 -1.20 6.46 -29.88
N ARG A 7 -1.89 5.84 -30.83
CA ARG A 7 -3.32 5.53 -30.71
C ARG A 7 -3.61 4.48 -29.63
N PHE A 8 -2.72 3.51 -29.46
CA PHE A 8 -2.86 2.51 -28.39
C PHE A 8 -2.67 3.14 -26.99
N ASN A 9 -1.74 4.08 -26.86
CA ASN A 9 -1.53 4.86 -25.65
C ASN A 9 -2.74 5.76 -25.30
N GLU A 10 -3.31 6.44 -26.28
CA GLU A 10 -4.52 7.27 -26.07
C GLU A 10 -5.72 6.41 -25.70
N GLN A 11 -5.93 5.28 -26.35
CA GLN A 11 -7.03 4.38 -26.04
C GLN A 11 -6.89 3.75 -24.65
N LEU A 12 -5.71 3.32 -24.23
CA LEU A 12 -5.46 2.82 -22.87
C LEU A 12 -5.68 3.91 -21.82
N PHE A 13 -5.26 5.13 -22.08
CA PHE A 13 -5.48 6.26 -21.18
C PHE A 13 -6.97 6.63 -21.06
N ILE A 14 -7.70 6.64 -22.18
CA ILE A 14 -9.14 6.92 -22.22
C ILE A 14 -9.91 5.81 -21.51
N ILE A 15 -9.61 4.55 -21.77
CA ILE A 15 -10.23 3.39 -21.09
C ILE A 15 -9.97 3.48 -19.58
N TYR A 16 -8.77 3.84 -19.18
CA TYR A 16 -8.39 3.96 -17.78
C TYR A 16 -9.10 5.12 -17.08
N PHE A 17 -9.12 6.29 -17.68
CA PHE A 17 -9.82 7.45 -17.15
C PHE A 17 -11.34 7.20 -17.10
N SER A 18 -11.89 6.50 -18.09
CA SER A 18 -13.27 6.06 -18.10
C SER A 18 -13.53 5.05 -16.97
N VAL A 19 -12.68 4.05 -16.79
CA VAL A 19 -12.81 3.06 -15.68
C VAL A 19 -12.73 3.77 -14.33
N LEU A 20 -11.77 4.68 -14.14
CA LEU A 20 -11.64 5.44 -12.89
C LEU A 20 -12.82 6.38 -12.63
N SER A 21 -13.39 6.98 -13.68
CA SER A 21 -14.58 7.84 -13.58
C SER A 21 -15.87 7.05 -13.37
N PHE A 22 -15.93 5.81 -13.88
CA PHE A 22 -17.07 4.90 -13.66
C PHE A 22 -16.99 4.14 -12.32
N LEU A 23 -15.82 4.06 -11.70
CA LEU A 23 -15.63 3.35 -10.43
C LEU A 23 -16.58 3.83 -9.32
N PRO A 24 -16.71 5.15 -9.03
CA PRO A 24 -17.63 5.62 -7.98
C PRO A 24 -19.08 5.29 -8.29
N PHE A 25 -19.46 5.34 -9.57
CA PHE A 25 -20.83 5.04 -10.01
C PHE A 25 -21.13 3.53 -9.95
N PHE A 26 -20.17 2.69 -10.29
CA PHE A 26 -20.30 1.23 -10.21
C PHE A 26 -20.38 0.76 -8.75
N PHE A 27 -19.58 1.37 -7.83
CA PHE A 27 -19.60 1.02 -6.41
C PHE A 27 -20.85 1.50 -5.68
N TYR A 28 -21.50 2.56 -6.14
CA TYR A 28 -22.78 2.98 -5.62
C TYR A 28 -23.90 1.93 -5.91
N TRP A 29 -23.81 1.22 -7.03
CA TRP A 29 -24.77 0.17 -7.40
C TRP A 29 -24.39 -1.23 -6.93
N PHE A 30 -23.11 -1.51 -6.73
CA PHE A 30 -22.59 -2.76 -6.23
C PHE A 30 -21.60 -2.49 -5.11
N PRO A 31 -22.04 -2.45 -3.81
CA PRO A 31 -21.16 -2.25 -2.67
C PRO A 31 -20.27 -3.49 -2.47
N PRO A 32 -18.98 -3.45 -2.87
CA PRO A 32 -18.11 -4.63 -2.80
C PRO A 32 -17.83 -5.05 -1.37
N GLY A 33 -17.82 -4.10 -0.42
CA GLY A 33 -17.64 -4.37 0.99
C GLY A 33 -18.79 -5.19 1.58
N GLY A 34 -20.04 -4.85 1.22
CA GLY A 34 -21.21 -5.64 1.62
C GLY A 34 -21.17 -7.07 1.09
N VAL A 35 -20.74 -7.26 -0.16
CA VAL A 35 -20.56 -8.60 -0.75
C VAL A 35 -19.45 -9.38 -0.02
N LEU A 36 -18.34 -8.72 0.30
CA LEU A 36 -17.26 -9.34 1.05
C LEU A 36 -17.70 -9.75 2.45
N MET A 37 -18.44 -8.90 3.15
CA MET A 37 -19.01 -9.24 4.45
C MET A 37 -19.89 -10.48 4.39
N THR A 38 -20.81 -10.55 3.43
CA THR A 38 -21.71 -11.72 3.28
C THR A 38 -20.98 -13.04 3.00
N ILE A 39 -19.83 -12.98 2.32
CA ILE A 39 -19.01 -14.16 2.01
C ILE A 39 -18.12 -14.54 3.18
N PHE A 40 -17.46 -13.57 3.82
CA PHE A 40 -16.44 -13.83 4.83
C PHE A 40 -16.98 -13.98 6.24
N THR A 41 -18.08 -13.32 6.61
CA THR A 41 -18.68 -13.42 7.96
C THR A 41 -18.94 -14.87 8.40
N PRO A 42 -19.62 -15.74 7.61
CA PRO A 42 -19.86 -17.11 8.05
C PRO A 42 -18.56 -17.93 8.21
N LEU A 43 -17.54 -17.61 7.42
CA LEU A 43 -16.23 -18.27 7.53
C LEU A 43 -15.48 -17.82 8.78
N LEU A 44 -15.54 -16.53 9.11
CA LEU A 44 -14.94 -15.97 10.30
C LEU A 44 -15.60 -16.50 11.57
N GLU A 45 -16.93 -16.52 11.63
CA GLU A 45 -17.69 -17.07 12.76
C GLU A 45 -17.41 -18.56 12.96
N PHE A 46 -17.21 -19.32 11.89
CA PHE A 46 -16.83 -20.74 11.99
C PHE A 46 -15.45 -20.95 12.60
N VAL A 47 -14.51 -20.06 12.34
CA VAL A 47 -13.13 -20.12 12.88
C VAL A 47 -13.04 -19.56 14.31
N ALA A 48 -13.94 -18.66 14.70
CA ALA A 48 -13.92 -17.95 15.98
C ALA A 48 -13.68 -18.84 17.22
N PRO A 49 -14.30 -20.04 17.37
CA PRO A 49 -14.09 -20.89 18.55
C PRO A 49 -12.67 -21.47 18.69
N ALA A 50 -11.90 -21.49 17.59
CA ALA A 50 -10.54 -22.03 17.57
C ALA A 50 -9.48 -20.94 17.81
N VAL A 51 -9.87 -19.66 17.86
CA VAL A 51 -8.97 -18.52 17.99
C VAL A 51 -8.62 -18.29 19.46
N PRO A 52 -7.33 -18.27 19.83
CA PRO A 52 -6.91 -17.99 21.20
C PRO A 52 -6.97 -16.49 21.52
N GLY A 53 -7.19 -16.15 22.81
CA GLY A 53 -7.18 -14.79 23.32
C GLY A 53 -8.49 -14.41 24.01
N ASP A 54 -8.49 -13.30 24.74
CA ASP A 54 -9.66 -12.80 25.45
C ASP A 54 -10.44 -11.77 24.61
N VAL A 55 -9.75 -10.96 23.82
CA VAL A 55 -10.33 -9.89 23.00
C VAL A 55 -10.29 -10.23 21.50
N PHE A 56 -9.24 -10.89 21.04
CA PHE A 56 -9.06 -11.18 19.62
C PHE A 56 -10.18 -12.03 18.97
N PRO A 57 -10.85 -12.99 19.66
CA PRO A 57 -12.01 -13.69 19.10
C PRO A 57 -13.16 -12.78 18.66
N TYR A 58 -13.30 -11.57 19.23
CA TYR A 58 -14.31 -10.59 18.80
C TYR A 58 -14.10 -10.10 17.37
N PHE A 59 -12.86 -10.14 16.83
CA PHE A 59 -12.57 -9.84 15.43
C PHE A 59 -13.23 -10.81 14.45
N PHE A 60 -13.67 -11.95 14.95
CA PHE A 60 -14.33 -12.99 14.17
C PHE A 60 -15.85 -13.02 14.34
N THR A 61 -16.39 -12.36 15.37
CA THR A 61 -17.84 -12.43 15.70
C THR A 61 -18.54 -11.07 15.62
N MET A 62 -17.86 -9.96 15.90
CA MET A 62 -18.46 -8.63 15.88
C MET A 62 -18.24 -7.95 14.51
N GLU A 63 -19.32 -7.44 13.92
CA GLU A 63 -19.32 -6.84 12.58
C GLU A 63 -18.27 -5.72 12.40
N MET A 64 -18.12 -4.85 13.41
CA MET A 64 -17.15 -3.76 13.39
C MET A 64 -15.71 -4.29 13.27
N PHE A 65 -15.36 -5.30 14.04
CA PHE A 65 -14.04 -5.92 14.02
C PHE A 65 -13.82 -6.77 12.76
N GLN A 66 -14.87 -7.42 12.24
CA GLN A 66 -14.82 -8.15 10.96
C GLN A 66 -14.52 -7.20 9.80
N ARG A 67 -15.15 -6.02 9.75
CA ARG A 67 -14.84 -4.99 8.74
C ARG A 67 -13.38 -4.56 8.80
N ALA A 68 -12.85 -4.31 10.00
CA ALA A 68 -11.47 -3.96 10.21
C ALA A 68 -10.51 -5.04 9.70
N MET A 69 -10.76 -6.29 10.04
CA MET A 69 -9.92 -7.42 9.63
C MET A 69 -9.97 -7.68 8.12
N ILE A 70 -11.16 -7.64 7.52
CA ILE A 70 -11.33 -7.81 6.06
C ILE A 70 -10.62 -6.70 5.32
N SER A 71 -10.78 -5.43 5.73
CA SER A 71 -10.06 -4.30 5.15
C SER A 71 -8.54 -4.48 5.21
N ALA A 72 -8.03 -4.88 6.37
CA ALA A 72 -6.61 -5.08 6.57
C ALA A 72 -6.04 -6.21 5.68
N ILE A 73 -6.76 -7.33 5.56
CA ILE A 73 -6.35 -8.45 4.70
C ILE A 73 -6.32 -8.05 3.23
N ILE A 74 -7.39 -7.42 2.72
CA ILE A 74 -7.49 -7.03 1.31
C ILE A 74 -6.41 -6.01 0.94
N VAL A 75 -6.25 -4.99 1.77
CA VAL A 75 -5.21 -3.98 1.59
C VAL A 75 -3.83 -4.62 1.59
N THR A 76 -3.55 -5.54 2.51
CA THR A 76 -2.26 -6.24 2.60
C THR A 76 -1.95 -7.06 1.35
N ILE A 77 -2.95 -7.73 0.77
CA ILE A 77 -2.77 -8.50 -0.46
C ILE A 77 -2.34 -7.58 -1.61
N VAL A 78 -3.00 -6.44 -1.78
CA VAL A 78 -2.67 -5.49 -2.84
C VAL A 78 -1.33 -4.80 -2.57
N ALA A 79 -1.11 -4.37 -1.32
CA ALA A 79 0.13 -3.75 -0.88
C ALA A 79 1.35 -4.66 -1.10
N GLY A 80 1.24 -5.95 -0.78
CA GLY A 80 2.32 -6.91 -1.00
C GLY A 80 2.68 -7.09 -2.47
N LEU A 81 1.68 -7.10 -3.37
CA LEU A 81 1.93 -7.13 -4.80
C LEU A 81 2.65 -5.87 -5.28
N LEU A 82 2.15 -4.69 -4.89
CA LEU A 82 2.75 -3.40 -5.23
C LEU A 82 4.16 -3.26 -4.64
N GLY A 83 4.32 -3.58 -3.36
CA GLY A 83 5.59 -3.46 -2.63
C GLY A 83 6.72 -4.25 -3.28
N THR A 84 6.42 -5.45 -3.79
CA THR A 84 7.41 -6.24 -4.52
C THR A 84 7.93 -5.52 -5.78
N PHE A 85 7.03 -4.91 -6.57
CA PHE A 85 7.42 -4.13 -7.75
C PHE A 85 8.12 -2.83 -7.38
N LEU A 86 7.62 -2.11 -6.36
CA LEU A 86 8.20 -0.84 -5.90
C LEU A 86 9.64 -1.03 -5.40
N LEU A 87 9.89 -2.10 -4.65
CA LEU A 87 11.20 -2.38 -4.10
C LEU A 87 12.22 -2.72 -5.20
N VAL A 88 11.83 -3.53 -6.20
CA VAL A 88 12.72 -3.85 -7.35
C VAL A 88 13.00 -2.60 -8.20
N ARG A 89 12.06 -1.66 -8.27
CA ARG A 89 12.22 -0.40 -8.99
C ARG A 89 12.91 0.71 -8.19
N ASN A 90 13.37 0.44 -6.98
CA ASN A 90 13.95 1.42 -6.06
C ASN A 90 13.00 2.61 -5.75
N LEU A 91 11.70 2.35 -5.65
CA LEU A 91 10.66 3.33 -5.36
C LEU A 91 10.04 3.09 -3.96
N ALA A 92 10.82 2.59 -3.00
CA ALA A 92 10.35 2.26 -1.66
C ALA A 92 9.71 3.45 -0.93
N LEU A 93 10.24 4.65 -1.10
CA LEU A 93 9.76 5.87 -0.43
C LEU A 93 8.46 6.46 -1.02
N ILE A 94 8.01 5.98 -2.18
CA ILE A 94 6.83 6.55 -2.84
C ILE A 94 5.56 6.35 -2.01
N GLY A 95 5.47 5.24 -1.25
CA GLY A 95 4.37 4.97 -0.34
C GLY A 95 4.24 6.02 0.75
N ASP A 96 5.34 6.39 1.37
CA ASP A 96 5.40 7.42 2.41
C ASP A 96 5.06 8.81 1.85
N GLY A 97 5.67 9.16 0.71
CA GLY A 97 5.37 10.41 0.02
C GLY A 97 3.88 10.59 -0.29
N LEU A 98 3.27 9.55 -0.87
CA LEU A 98 1.84 9.58 -1.24
C LEU A 98 0.91 9.53 -0.01
N ALA A 99 1.32 8.88 1.08
CA ALA A 99 0.57 8.89 2.33
C ALA A 99 0.49 10.29 2.94
N HIS A 100 1.60 11.04 2.94
CA HIS A 100 1.59 12.44 3.41
C HIS A 100 0.85 13.39 2.46
N VAL A 101 0.90 13.13 1.14
CA VAL A 101 0.04 13.84 0.17
C VAL A 101 -1.44 13.58 0.45
N SER A 102 -1.79 12.33 0.73
CA SER A 102 -3.15 11.92 1.11
C SER A 102 -3.62 12.68 2.35
N PHE A 103 -2.79 12.79 3.39
CA PHE A 103 -3.07 13.60 4.57
C PHE A 103 -3.35 15.07 4.21
N GLY A 104 -2.53 15.69 3.36
CA GLY A 104 -2.77 17.05 2.87
C GLY A 104 -4.12 17.19 2.16
N GLY A 105 -4.50 16.20 1.35
CA GLY A 105 -5.80 16.14 0.68
C GLY A 105 -6.96 16.03 1.66
N VAL A 106 -6.87 15.16 2.68
CA VAL A 106 -7.86 15.05 3.76
C VAL A 106 -8.03 16.38 4.50
N ALA A 107 -6.91 17.01 4.88
CA ALA A 107 -6.90 18.28 5.57
C ALA A 107 -7.65 19.36 4.78
N ILE A 108 -7.43 19.45 3.48
CA ILE A 108 -8.16 20.36 2.59
C ILE A 108 -9.64 19.99 2.53
N GLY A 109 -9.97 18.70 2.42
CA GLY A 109 -11.35 18.23 2.43
C GLY A 109 -12.10 18.64 3.69
N ILE A 110 -11.48 18.48 4.87
CA ILE A 110 -12.04 18.90 6.16
C ILE A 110 -12.28 20.42 6.19
N VAL A 111 -11.30 21.21 5.76
CA VAL A 111 -11.40 22.69 5.73
C VAL A 111 -12.53 23.17 4.81
N LEU A 112 -12.75 22.46 3.70
CA LEU A 112 -13.86 22.75 2.77
C LEU A 112 -15.22 22.22 3.24
N GLY A 113 -15.29 21.55 4.40
CA GLY A 113 -16.51 20.96 4.92
C GLY A 113 -17.03 19.78 4.10
N ALA A 114 -16.12 19.02 3.47
CA ALA A 114 -16.51 17.89 2.66
C ALA A 114 -17.10 16.76 3.50
N THR A 115 -18.16 16.13 3.00
CA THR A 115 -18.79 14.95 3.61
C THR A 115 -17.90 13.70 3.52
N HIS A 116 -17.05 13.64 2.50
CA HIS A 116 -16.12 12.53 2.25
C HIS A 116 -14.69 13.03 2.00
N PRO A 117 -13.90 13.34 3.05
CA PRO A 117 -12.53 13.86 2.92
C PRO A 117 -11.59 12.93 2.16
N LEU A 118 -11.84 11.60 2.17
CA LEU A 118 -11.07 10.60 1.44
C LEU A 118 -11.06 10.78 -0.07
N LEU A 119 -12.14 11.31 -0.67
CA LEU A 119 -12.15 11.61 -2.09
C LEU A 119 -11.13 12.70 -2.43
N TYR A 120 -10.96 13.68 -1.56
CA TYR A 120 -9.92 14.71 -1.72
C TYR A 120 -8.53 14.09 -1.59
N ALA A 121 -8.32 13.21 -0.59
CA ALA A 121 -7.08 12.45 -0.46
C ALA A 121 -6.74 11.70 -1.74
N LEU A 122 -7.72 10.99 -2.33
CA LEU A 122 -7.54 10.23 -3.56
C LEU A 122 -7.16 11.14 -4.75
N VAL A 123 -7.89 12.24 -4.94
CA VAL A 123 -7.61 13.18 -6.04
C VAL A 123 -6.23 13.80 -5.91
N PHE A 124 -5.87 14.30 -4.71
CA PHE A 124 -4.54 14.89 -4.48
C PHE A 124 -3.42 13.87 -4.65
N SER A 125 -3.59 12.64 -4.15
CA SER A 125 -2.59 11.58 -4.29
C SER A 125 -2.40 11.14 -5.74
N ILE A 126 -3.48 11.03 -6.53
CA ILE A 126 -3.41 10.73 -7.95
C ILE A 126 -2.69 11.85 -8.72
N LEU A 127 -3.05 13.11 -8.49
CA LEU A 127 -2.40 14.24 -9.14
C LEU A 127 -0.91 14.29 -8.81
N ALA A 128 -0.56 14.14 -7.52
CA ALA A 128 0.83 14.11 -7.08
C ALA A 128 1.60 12.94 -7.70
N SER A 129 1.01 11.74 -7.77
CA SER A 129 1.66 10.57 -8.36
C SER A 129 1.97 10.76 -9.84
N ILE A 130 1.07 11.41 -10.59
CA ILE A 130 1.28 11.75 -12.01
C ILE A 130 2.42 12.76 -12.14
N ILE A 131 2.43 13.81 -11.31
CA ILE A 131 3.47 14.83 -11.36
C ILE A 131 4.83 14.24 -10.95
N ILE A 132 4.90 13.47 -9.88
CA ILE A 132 6.12 12.79 -9.43
C ILE A 132 6.65 11.89 -10.56
N TYR A 133 5.78 11.06 -11.16
CA TYR A 133 6.16 10.19 -12.27
C TYR A 133 6.70 10.98 -13.48
N GLU A 134 6.06 12.09 -13.82
CA GLU A 134 6.49 12.93 -14.96
C GLU A 134 7.84 13.61 -14.69
N LEU A 135 8.08 14.10 -13.47
CA LEU A 135 9.37 14.69 -13.07
C LEU A 135 10.50 13.67 -13.13
N GLN A 136 10.23 12.44 -12.70
CA GLN A 136 11.20 11.33 -12.76
C GLN A 136 11.44 10.86 -14.19
N SER A 137 10.38 10.68 -14.98
CA SER A 137 10.49 10.17 -16.35
C SER A 137 11.18 11.14 -17.31
N ARG A 138 11.18 12.43 -16.99
CA ARG A 138 11.92 13.48 -17.73
C ARG A 138 13.29 13.77 -17.15
N GLU A 139 13.72 13.03 -16.15
CA GLU A 139 15.02 13.23 -15.48
C GLU A 139 15.23 14.67 -14.93
N ILE A 140 14.12 15.39 -14.64
CA ILE A 140 14.18 16.74 -14.05
C ILE A 140 14.65 16.65 -12.60
N LEU A 141 14.18 15.64 -11.87
CA LEU A 141 14.54 15.35 -10.48
C LEU A 141 14.76 13.85 -10.30
N THR A 142 15.62 13.51 -9.35
CA THR A 142 15.77 12.11 -8.91
C THR A 142 14.48 11.62 -8.26
N GLY A 143 14.29 10.29 -8.23
CA GLY A 143 13.11 9.67 -7.63
C GLY A 143 12.84 10.16 -6.22
N ASP A 144 13.85 10.06 -5.35
CA ASP A 144 13.75 10.41 -3.93
C ASP A 144 13.55 11.91 -3.72
N ALA A 145 14.18 12.78 -4.51
CA ALA A 145 14.02 14.23 -4.40
C ALA A 145 12.59 14.67 -4.75
N SER A 146 12.01 14.10 -5.81
CA SER A 146 10.62 14.37 -6.21
C SER A 146 9.66 13.99 -5.07
N ILE A 147 9.82 12.79 -4.52
CA ILE A 147 8.99 12.28 -3.43
C ILE A 147 9.11 13.17 -2.18
N ALA A 148 10.35 13.53 -1.78
CA ALA A 148 10.60 14.34 -0.59
C ALA A 148 9.96 15.73 -0.68
N ILE A 149 9.99 16.39 -1.85
CA ILE A 149 9.37 17.70 -2.06
C ILE A 149 7.84 17.61 -1.90
N PHE A 150 7.20 16.61 -2.52
CA PHE A 150 5.75 16.42 -2.40
C PHE A 150 5.33 16.03 -0.99
N LEU A 151 6.09 15.14 -0.32
CA LEU A 151 5.88 14.74 1.06
C LEU A 151 5.84 15.96 1.99
N THR A 152 6.93 16.74 2.00
CA THR A 152 7.06 17.88 2.91
C THR A 152 6.11 19.03 2.55
N GLY A 153 5.94 19.31 1.26
CA GLY A 153 5.07 20.38 0.78
C GLY A 153 3.61 20.13 1.09
N MET A 154 3.11 18.92 0.85
CA MET A 154 1.71 18.58 1.10
C MET A 154 1.38 18.41 2.57
N LEU A 155 2.32 17.87 3.37
CA LEU A 155 2.18 17.83 4.81
C LEU A 155 2.10 19.25 5.40
N ALA A 156 3.01 20.14 4.99
CA ALA A 156 3.00 21.54 5.42
C ALA A 156 1.72 22.26 5.00
N LEU A 157 1.26 22.06 3.76
CA LEU A 157 0.03 22.64 3.24
C LEU A 157 -1.19 22.20 4.06
N GLY A 158 -1.30 20.90 4.36
CA GLY A 158 -2.38 20.36 5.19
C GLY A 158 -2.39 20.97 6.58
N LEU A 159 -1.24 21.04 7.26
CA LEU A 159 -1.14 21.60 8.61
C LEU A 159 -1.45 23.12 8.63
N VAL A 160 -0.97 23.87 7.62
CA VAL A 160 -1.27 25.30 7.51
C VAL A 160 -2.76 25.52 7.25
N ALA A 161 -3.37 24.78 6.34
CA ALA A 161 -4.79 24.88 6.02
C ALA A 161 -5.67 24.62 7.26
N LEU A 162 -5.37 23.60 8.05
CA LEU A 162 -6.09 23.31 9.30
C LEU A 162 -5.94 24.41 10.33
N ARG A 163 -4.73 24.95 10.52
CA ARG A 163 -4.49 26.01 11.51
C ARG A 163 -5.15 27.34 11.13
N THR A 164 -5.11 27.71 9.86
CA THR A 164 -5.70 29.00 9.39
C THR A 164 -7.23 29.03 9.50
N ASN A 165 -7.88 27.85 9.48
CA ASN A 165 -9.33 27.75 9.59
C ASN A 165 -9.82 27.43 11.02
N GLY A 166 -8.98 27.62 12.03
CA GLY A 166 -9.36 27.48 13.44
C GLY A 166 -9.50 26.03 13.93
N GLY A 167 -9.13 25.05 13.07
CA GLY A 167 -9.11 23.63 13.42
C GLY A 167 -7.84 23.28 14.19
N GLY A 168 -7.98 22.78 15.42
CA GLY A 168 -6.90 22.08 16.10
C GLY A 168 -6.68 20.68 15.50
N ILE A 169 -5.67 19.96 15.99
CA ILE A 169 -5.53 18.53 15.72
C ILE A 169 -6.73 17.86 16.37
N THR A 170 -7.68 17.40 15.56
CA THR A 170 -8.87 16.69 16.00
C THR A 170 -8.60 15.19 16.06
N THR A 171 -9.43 14.43 16.77
CA THR A 171 -9.34 12.96 16.84
C THR A 171 -9.36 12.31 15.46
N ASP A 172 -10.05 12.93 14.49
CA ASP A 172 -10.09 12.45 13.10
C ASP A 172 -8.73 12.52 12.43
N ILE A 173 -7.95 13.58 12.70
CA ILE A 173 -6.61 13.78 12.15
C ILE A 173 -5.63 12.79 12.75
N GLU A 174 -5.72 12.51 14.05
CA GLU A 174 -4.91 11.47 14.71
C GLU A 174 -5.20 10.10 14.11
N GLY A 175 -6.46 9.78 13.84
CA GLY A 175 -6.87 8.56 13.15
C GLY A 175 -6.21 8.41 11.76
N TYR A 176 -6.07 9.48 11.00
CA TYR A 176 -5.38 9.46 9.71
C TYR A 176 -3.87 9.28 9.82
N LEU A 177 -3.24 9.81 10.85
CA LEU A 177 -1.79 9.70 11.04
C LEU A 177 -1.37 8.32 11.54
N PHE A 178 -2.11 7.78 12.50
CA PHE A 178 -1.74 6.53 13.18
C PHE A 178 -2.58 5.32 12.75
N GLY A 179 -3.65 5.56 11.98
CA GLY A 179 -4.63 4.55 11.60
C GLY A 179 -5.59 4.22 12.74
N ASN A 180 -6.84 4.01 12.42
CA ASN A 180 -7.81 3.46 13.36
C ASN A 180 -8.73 2.49 12.65
N LEU A 181 -8.33 1.23 12.65
CA LEU A 181 -9.07 0.14 12.02
C LEU A 181 -10.50 0.01 12.53
N LEU A 182 -10.74 0.38 13.80
CA LEU A 182 -12.06 0.23 14.42
C LEU A 182 -13.05 1.32 13.98
N LEU A 183 -12.57 2.43 13.40
CA LEU A 183 -13.43 3.47 12.86
C LEU A 183 -13.88 3.22 11.41
N ILE A 184 -13.50 2.11 10.80
CA ILE A 184 -13.90 1.75 9.45
C ILE A 184 -15.39 1.39 9.45
N ASP A 185 -16.20 2.23 8.83
CA ASP A 185 -17.62 1.98 8.64
C ASP A 185 -17.91 1.17 7.36
N GLY A 186 -19.19 0.92 7.04
CA GLY A 186 -19.57 0.19 5.84
C GLY A 186 -19.20 0.92 4.55
N SER A 187 -19.28 2.24 4.53
CA SER A 187 -18.95 3.05 3.35
C SER A 187 -17.44 3.11 3.10
N ASP A 188 -16.65 3.12 4.17
CA ASP A 188 -15.20 3.02 4.09
C ASP A 188 -14.75 1.65 3.57
N LEU A 189 -15.37 0.57 4.06
CA LEU A 189 -15.10 -0.78 3.55
C LEU A 189 -15.40 -0.90 2.06
N ASP A 190 -16.52 -0.31 1.60
CA ASP A 190 -16.88 -0.28 0.17
C ASP A 190 -15.84 0.49 -0.64
N PHE A 191 -15.39 1.63 -0.15
CA PHE A 191 -14.37 2.44 -0.79
C PHE A 191 -13.01 1.71 -0.88
N ILE A 192 -12.54 1.17 0.25
CA ILE A 192 -11.27 0.42 0.32
C ILE A 192 -11.32 -0.82 -0.59
N SER A 193 -12.35 -1.63 -0.46
CA SER A 193 -12.50 -2.86 -1.23
C SER A 193 -12.62 -2.58 -2.73
N GLY A 194 -13.34 -1.53 -3.09
CA GLY A 194 -13.48 -1.08 -4.46
C GLY A 194 -12.14 -0.67 -5.08
N ILE A 195 -11.36 0.16 -4.40
CA ILE A 195 -10.03 0.55 -4.86
C ILE A 195 -9.11 -0.68 -4.96
N CYS A 196 -9.13 -1.54 -3.96
CA CYS A 196 -8.28 -2.72 -3.94
C CYS A 196 -8.61 -3.70 -5.07
N ILE A 197 -9.88 -4.02 -5.28
CA ILE A 197 -10.33 -4.94 -6.35
C ILE A 197 -9.99 -4.36 -7.73
N SER A 198 -10.27 -3.06 -7.96
CA SER A 198 -9.93 -2.42 -9.23
C SER A 198 -8.43 -2.37 -9.47
N SER A 199 -7.64 -2.10 -8.43
CA SER A 199 -6.18 -2.12 -8.49
C SER A 199 -5.63 -3.49 -8.82
N LEU A 200 -6.15 -4.55 -8.21
CA LEU A 200 -5.79 -5.94 -8.57
C LEU A 200 -6.11 -6.25 -10.02
N PHE A 201 -7.29 -5.86 -10.48
CA PHE A 201 -7.70 -6.09 -11.88
C PHE A 201 -6.77 -5.37 -12.86
N ILE A 202 -6.43 -4.10 -12.60
CA ILE A 202 -5.50 -3.33 -13.43
C ILE A 202 -4.10 -3.96 -13.40
N LEU A 203 -3.58 -4.28 -12.21
CA LEU A 203 -2.28 -4.93 -12.07
C LEU A 203 -2.22 -6.28 -12.81
N PHE A 204 -3.31 -7.04 -12.79
CA PHE A 204 -3.42 -8.30 -13.53
C PHE A 204 -3.33 -8.08 -15.04
N ILE A 205 -3.99 -7.06 -15.58
CA ILE A 205 -3.95 -6.71 -17.02
C ILE A 205 -2.54 -6.28 -17.43
N ILE A 206 -1.91 -5.39 -16.66
CA ILE A 206 -0.60 -4.84 -17.02
C ILE A 206 0.59 -5.70 -16.59
N ARG A 207 0.37 -6.82 -15.88
CA ARG A 207 1.42 -7.62 -15.21
C ARG A 207 2.62 -7.96 -16.10
N SER A 208 2.38 -8.34 -17.36
CA SER A 208 3.45 -8.73 -18.28
C SER A 208 4.30 -7.53 -18.72
N GLY A 209 3.64 -6.42 -19.07
CA GLY A 209 4.31 -5.16 -19.39
C GLY A 209 5.01 -4.56 -18.18
N LEU A 210 4.36 -4.60 -17.00
CA LEU A 210 4.94 -4.10 -15.76
C LEU A 210 6.20 -4.90 -15.38
N LEU A 211 6.19 -6.23 -15.50
CA LEU A 211 7.38 -7.04 -15.26
C LEU A 211 8.51 -6.70 -16.25
N ALA A 212 8.21 -6.55 -17.54
CA ALA A 212 9.20 -6.19 -18.55
C ALA A 212 9.87 -4.84 -18.25
N ILE A 213 9.09 -3.80 -17.92
CA ILE A 213 9.63 -2.47 -17.60
C ILE A 213 10.35 -2.43 -16.23
N THR A 214 10.06 -3.38 -15.35
CA THR A 214 10.72 -3.47 -14.05
C THR A 214 12.10 -4.10 -14.16
N VAL A 215 12.26 -5.06 -15.09
CA VAL A 215 13.56 -5.72 -15.35
C VAL A 215 14.46 -4.82 -16.19
N ASP A 216 13.99 -4.35 -17.33
CA ASP A 216 14.75 -3.47 -18.21
C ASP A 216 13.80 -2.54 -19.01
N PRO A 217 13.69 -1.26 -18.62
CA PRO A 217 12.82 -0.30 -19.31
C PRO A 217 13.25 -0.01 -20.74
N LEU A 218 14.57 -0.08 -21.05
CA LEU A 218 15.08 0.21 -22.39
C LEU A 218 14.77 -0.94 -23.33
N ALA A 219 15.03 -2.17 -22.92
CA ALA A 219 14.69 -3.36 -23.69
C ALA A 219 13.17 -3.47 -23.93
N ALA A 220 12.35 -3.16 -22.91
CA ALA A 220 10.90 -3.10 -23.05
C ALA A 220 10.44 -2.05 -24.08
N ALA A 221 11.05 -0.86 -24.10
CA ALA A 221 10.76 0.17 -25.08
C ALA A 221 11.10 -0.27 -26.53
N VAL A 222 12.24 -0.95 -26.72
CA VAL A 222 12.64 -1.50 -28.04
C VAL A 222 11.65 -2.58 -28.51
N GLN A 223 11.08 -3.37 -27.60
CA GLN A 223 10.05 -4.37 -27.90
C GLN A 223 8.67 -3.73 -28.21
N GLY A 224 8.54 -2.42 -28.13
CA GLY A 224 7.29 -1.70 -28.42
C GLY A 224 6.32 -1.65 -27.23
N ILE A 225 6.75 -2.03 -26.02
CA ILE A 225 5.93 -1.92 -24.82
C ILE A 225 5.82 -0.44 -24.46
N PRO A 226 4.60 0.08 -24.15
CA PRO A 226 4.38 1.49 -23.82
C PRO A 226 4.85 1.79 -22.37
N VAL A 227 6.17 1.93 -22.18
CA VAL A 227 6.82 2.08 -20.87
C VAL A 227 6.23 3.24 -20.06
N ARG A 228 6.02 4.42 -20.71
CA ARG A 228 5.48 5.61 -20.05
C ARG A 228 4.06 5.40 -19.56
N THR A 229 3.19 4.80 -20.37
CA THR A 229 1.78 4.57 -20.02
C THR A 229 1.65 3.57 -18.87
N ILE A 230 2.37 2.44 -18.96
CA ILE A 230 2.34 1.41 -17.91
C ILE A 230 2.95 1.95 -16.60
N GLY A 231 4.05 2.73 -16.69
CA GLY A 231 4.67 3.35 -15.53
C GLY A 231 3.77 4.38 -14.85
N MET A 232 3.12 5.26 -15.63
CA MET A 232 2.15 6.23 -15.10
C MET A 232 0.96 5.51 -14.46
N LEU A 233 0.42 4.48 -15.12
CA LEU A 233 -0.69 3.69 -14.63
C LEU A 233 -0.34 3.00 -13.30
N PHE A 234 0.85 2.41 -13.21
CA PHE A 234 1.34 1.81 -11.98
C PHE A 234 1.47 2.84 -10.84
N SER A 235 1.95 4.05 -11.15
CA SER A 235 2.07 5.15 -10.17
C SER A 235 0.70 5.58 -9.63
N VAL A 236 -0.31 5.71 -10.50
CA VAL A 236 -1.67 6.07 -10.10
C VAL A 236 -2.35 4.96 -9.28
N VAL A 237 -2.18 3.69 -9.68
CA VAL A 237 -2.66 2.54 -8.88
C VAL A 237 -2.00 2.54 -7.50
N THR A 238 -0.70 2.81 -7.44
CA THR A 238 0.01 2.91 -6.16
C THR A 238 -0.58 4.01 -5.28
N ALA A 239 -0.87 5.19 -5.84
CA ALA A 239 -1.49 6.29 -5.10
C ALA A 239 -2.87 5.90 -4.55
N ALA A 240 -3.72 5.28 -5.35
CA ALA A 240 -5.05 4.85 -4.91
C ALA A 240 -4.98 3.82 -3.76
N VAL A 241 -4.10 2.83 -3.89
CA VAL A 241 -3.89 1.82 -2.83
C VAL A 241 -3.32 2.44 -1.56
N VAL A 242 -2.36 3.36 -1.68
CA VAL A 242 -1.80 4.08 -0.52
C VAL A 242 -2.88 4.84 0.24
N VAL A 243 -3.80 5.53 -0.44
CA VAL A 243 -4.95 6.20 0.22
C VAL A 243 -5.79 5.21 1.01
N SER A 244 -6.06 4.03 0.46
CA SER A 244 -6.79 2.96 1.18
C SER A 244 -5.99 2.42 2.37
N MET A 245 -4.65 2.36 2.27
CA MET A 245 -3.77 1.92 3.37
C MET A 245 -3.76 2.92 4.52
N VAL A 246 -3.82 4.21 4.23
CA VAL A 246 -3.81 5.27 5.25
C VAL A 246 -4.96 5.12 6.24
N GLN A 247 -6.14 4.73 5.80
CA GLN A 247 -7.26 4.45 6.70
C GLN A 247 -6.99 3.26 7.63
N VAL A 248 -6.33 2.23 7.11
CA VAL A 248 -6.11 0.97 7.84
C VAL A 248 -4.95 1.07 8.83
N VAL A 249 -3.82 1.60 8.37
CA VAL A 249 -2.56 1.57 9.14
C VAL A 249 -2.11 2.97 9.58
N GLY A 250 -2.61 4.00 8.94
CA GLY A 250 -2.19 5.39 9.15
C GLY A 250 -1.06 5.85 8.23
N ALA A 251 -1.02 7.15 7.97
CA ALA A 251 -0.07 7.75 7.02
C ALA A 251 1.40 7.53 7.41
N LEU A 252 1.71 7.49 8.70
CA LEU A 252 3.08 7.29 9.20
C LEU A 252 3.58 5.84 9.06
N LEU A 253 2.69 4.86 8.86
CA LEU A 253 3.01 3.45 8.94
C LEU A 253 2.78 2.70 7.61
N VAL A 254 2.38 3.41 6.55
CA VAL A 254 2.10 2.82 5.21
C VAL A 254 3.30 2.04 4.67
N THR A 255 4.50 2.61 4.77
CA THR A 255 5.73 1.97 4.29
C THR A 255 6.02 0.66 5.00
N SER A 256 5.67 0.53 6.27
CA SER A 256 5.89 -0.71 7.03
C SER A 256 5.08 -1.88 6.49
N LEU A 257 3.88 -1.64 5.98
CA LEU A 257 3.05 -2.69 5.38
C LEU A 257 3.34 -2.89 3.89
N LEU A 258 3.74 -1.83 3.19
CA LEU A 258 4.02 -1.86 1.75
C LEU A 258 5.42 -2.44 1.45
N VAL A 259 6.45 -1.98 2.17
CA VAL A 259 7.86 -2.23 1.85
C VAL A 259 8.45 -3.34 2.71
N THR A 260 8.19 -3.37 4.02
CA THR A 260 8.86 -4.30 4.94
C THR A 260 8.61 -5.78 4.61
N PRO A 261 7.37 -6.24 4.29
CA PRO A 261 7.17 -7.63 3.89
C PRO A 261 7.87 -7.98 2.58
N ALA A 262 7.92 -7.04 1.63
CA ALA A 262 8.62 -7.24 0.36
C ALA A 262 10.13 -7.32 0.55
N ALA A 263 10.71 -6.47 1.40
CA ALA A 263 12.12 -6.51 1.77
C ALA A 263 12.48 -7.83 2.50
N THR A 264 11.62 -8.28 3.41
CA THR A 264 11.77 -9.58 4.08
C THR A 264 11.76 -10.73 3.08
N ALA A 265 10.84 -10.68 2.12
CA ALA A 265 10.71 -11.70 1.08
C ALA A 265 11.93 -11.75 0.15
N GLN A 266 12.60 -10.63 -0.11
CA GLN A 266 13.83 -10.61 -0.92
C GLN A 266 15.00 -11.35 -0.24
N LEU A 267 15.02 -11.44 1.08
CA LEU A 267 16.06 -12.18 1.81
C LEU A 267 15.93 -13.71 1.62
N VAL A 268 14.71 -14.20 1.37
CA VAL A 268 14.38 -15.64 1.29
C VAL A 268 14.07 -16.07 -0.14
N GLY A 269 13.49 -15.18 -0.94
CA GLY A 269 12.99 -15.47 -2.28
C GLY A 269 14.12 -15.69 -3.29
N ARG A 270 14.04 -16.80 -4.06
CA ARG A 270 15.02 -17.13 -5.10
C ARG A 270 14.59 -16.70 -6.51
N SER A 271 13.37 -16.25 -6.67
CA SER A 271 12.81 -15.77 -7.94
C SER A 271 11.75 -14.71 -7.67
N PHE A 272 11.42 -13.91 -8.68
CA PHE A 272 10.38 -12.88 -8.55
C PHE A 272 9.03 -13.44 -8.08
N ARG A 273 8.60 -14.59 -8.61
CA ARG A 273 7.37 -15.27 -8.18
C ARG A 273 7.45 -15.76 -6.73
N SER A 274 8.58 -16.34 -6.34
CA SER A 274 8.82 -16.76 -4.96
C SER A 274 8.80 -15.55 -4.02
N CYS A 275 9.44 -14.45 -4.41
CA CYS A 275 9.44 -13.20 -3.65
C CYS A 275 8.01 -12.67 -3.45
N MET A 276 7.17 -12.64 -4.49
CA MET A 276 5.77 -12.25 -4.37
C MET A 276 4.98 -13.11 -3.37
N LEU A 277 5.17 -14.43 -3.40
CA LEU A 277 4.47 -15.35 -2.47
C LEU A 277 4.94 -15.14 -1.02
N TRP A 278 6.26 -15.01 -0.81
CA TRP A 278 6.81 -14.72 0.51
C TRP A 278 6.37 -13.35 1.04
N THR A 279 6.26 -12.34 0.15
CA THR A 279 5.71 -11.02 0.55
C THR A 279 4.29 -11.14 1.08
N GLN A 280 3.43 -11.92 0.41
CA GLN A 280 2.07 -12.16 0.89
C GLN A 280 2.06 -12.87 2.25
N PHE A 281 2.88 -13.90 2.40
CA PHE A 281 2.99 -14.64 3.64
C PHE A 281 3.44 -13.73 4.81
N PHE A 282 4.53 -12.98 4.63
CA PHE A 282 5.03 -12.08 5.67
C PHE A 282 4.08 -10.91 5.94
N GLY A 283 3.44 -10.35 4.90
CA GLY A 283 2.46 -9.28 5.05
C GLY A 283 1.24 -9.73 5.86
N LEU A 284 0.60 -10.84 5.46
CA LEU A 284 -0.55 -11.38 6.17
C LEU A 284 -0.18 -11.82 7.60
N SER A 285 0.99 -12.44 7.79
CA SER A 285 1.46 -12.80 9.14
C SER A 285 1.65 -11.56 10.02
N SER A 286 2.21 -10.47 9.47
CA SER A 286 2.40 -9.21 10.20
C SER A 286 1.08 -8.59 10.62
N VAL A 287 0.08 -8.61 9.73
CA VAL A 287 -1.25 -8.07 10.02
C VAL A 287 -1.97 -8.91 11.06
N MET A 288 -2.00 -10.24 10.89
CA MET A 288 -2.72 -11.12 11.82
C MET A 288 -2.10 -11.11 13.23
N LEU A 289 -0.77 -11.21 13.31
CA LEU A 289 -0.07 -11.13 14.61
C LEU A 289 -0.14 -9.72 15.21
N GLY A 290 -0.04 -8.69 14.37
CA GLY A 290 -0.18 -7.29 14.80
C GLY A 290 -1.54 -6.99 15.37
N LEU A 291 -2.63 -7.44 14.72
CA LEU A 291 -3.99 -7.32 15.24
C LEU A 291 -4.19 -8.12 16.54
N TYR A 292 -3.65 -9.33 16.60
CA TYR A 292 -3.69 -10.15 17.80
C TYR A 292 -3.07 -9.43 19.02
N PHE A 293 -1.81 -9.00 18.87
CA PHE A 293 -1.12 -8.32 19.97
C PHE A 293 -1.71 -6.95 20.27
N SER A 294 -2.24 -6.25 19.28
CA SER A 294 -2.93 -4.96 19.47
C SER A 294 -4.20 -5.14 20.30
N ALA A 295 -5.01 -6.14 20.00
CA ALA A 295 -6.24 -6.44 20.69
C ALA A 295 -5.99 -6.84 22.16
N GLU A 296 -5.02 -7.76 22.39
CA GLU A 296 -4.73 -8.28 23.75
C GLU A 296 -3.96 -7.30 24.63
N ARG A 297 -3.30 -6.28 24.04
CA ARG A 297 -2.50 -5.29 24.77
C ARG A 297 -3.12 -3.89 24.81
N ASP A 298 -4.30 -3.71 24.19
CA ASP A 298 -5.00 -2.42 24.06
C ASP A 298 -4.08 -1.33 23.50
N THR A 299 -3.43 -1.64 22.37
CA THR A 299 -2.50 -0.73 21.68
C THR A 299 -3.03 -0.34 20.30
N GLY A 300 -2.45 0.72 19.70
CA GLY A 300 -2.80 1.13 18.33
C GLY A 300 -2.53 0.02 17.30
N SER A 301 -3.55 -0.36 16.53
CA SER A 301 -3.48 -1.47 15.57
C SER A 301 -2.41 -1.26 14.50
N GLY A 302 -2.34 -0.06 13.91
CA GLY A 302 -1.34 0.26 12.89
C GLY A 302 0.08 0.17 13.41
N SER A 303 0.36 0.76 14.57
CA SER A 303 1.70 0.74 15.18
C SER A 303 2.14 -0.68 15.57
N MET A 304 1.22 -1.51 16.06
CA MET A 304 1.54 -2.91 16.40
C MET A 304 1.83 -3.75 15.14
N ILE A 305 1.05 -3.57 14.07
CA ILE A 305 1.31 -4.22 12.77
C ILE A 305 2.70 -3.84 12.26
N ALA A 306 3.06 -2.55 12.31
CA ALA A 306 4.37 -2.08 11.86
C ALA A 306 5.52 -2.65 12.70
N LEU A 307 5.35 -2.70 14.02
CA LEU A 307 6.33 -3.28 14.94
C LEU A 307 6.54 -4.76 14.66
N VAL A 308 5.46 -5.52 14.51
CA VAL A 308 5.53 -6.96 14.20
C VAL A 308 6.20 -7.20 12.85
N ALA A 309 5.88 -6.39 11.82
CA ALA A 309 6.54 -6.48 10.52
C ALA A 309 8.06 -6.25 10.63
N ALA A 310 8.49 -5.24 11.40
CA ALA A 310 9.90 -4.97 11.65
C ALA A 310 10.59 -6.10 12.43
N ILE A 311 9.93 -6.68 13.43
CA ILE A 311 10.47 -7.82 14.18
C ILE A 311 10.65 -9.03 13.26
N ILE A 312 9.67 -9.35 12.42
CA ILE A 312 9.74 -10.45 11.44
C ILE A 312 10.92 -10.21 10.49
N PHE A 313 11.08 -8.98 9.96
CA PHE A 313 12.21 -8.62 9.11
C PHE A 313 13.55 -8.87 9.82
N CYS A 314 13.72 -8.37 11.05
CA CYS A 314 14.95 -8.56 11.82
C CYS A 314 15.25 -10.04 12.08
N LEU A 315 14.24 -10.84 12.46
CA LEU A 315 14.41 -12.29 12.68
C LEU A 315 14.85 -13.00 11.39
N VAL A 316 14.20 -12.73 10.27
CA VAL A 316 14.54 -13.34 8.99
C VAL A 316 15.93 -12.88 8.52
N ALA A 317 16.28 -11.60 8.70
CA ALA A 317 17.59 -11.08 8.35
C ALA A 317 18.72 -11.75 9.16
N ILE A 318 18.52 -11.92 10.45
CA ILE A 318 19.46 -12.64 11.33
C ILE A 318 19.62 -14.09 10.86
N LEU A 319 18.51 -14.81 10.67
CA LEU A 319 18.53 -16.22 10.27
C LEU A 319 19.18 -16.46 8.90
N THR A 320 19.04 -15.51 7.97
CA THR A 320 19.59 -15.66 6.61
C THR A 320 21.05 -15.22 6.49
N HIS A 321 21.53 -14.31 7.36
CA HIS A 321 22.89 -13.77 7.27
C HIS A 321 23.87 -14.37 8.30
N MET A 322 23.39 -14.85 9.45
CA MET A 322 24.26 -15.47 10.45
C MET A 322 25.09 -16.66 9.91
N PRO A 323 24.54 -17.59 9.11
CA PRO A 323 25.35 -18.69 8.58
C PRO A 323 26.50 -18.24 7.67
N LYS A 324 26.32 -17.11 6.96
CA LYS A 324 27.35 -16.56 6.08
C LYS A 324 28.50 -15.90 6.87
N PHE A 325 28.18 -15.25 7.98
CA PHE A 325 29.19 -14.65 8.87
C PHE A 325 30.04 -15.71 9.56
N ILE A 326 29.45 -16.79 10.01
CA ILE A 326 30.15 -17.90 10.69
C ILE A 326 31.10 -18.60 9.72
N ASN A 327 30.67 -18.86 8.47
CA ASN A 327 31.51 -19.46 7.44
C ASN A 327 32.65 -18.52 6.97
N TYR A 328 32.42 -17.22 6.95
CA TYR A 328 33.46 -16.25 6.60
C TYR A 328 34.56 -16.18 7.65
N ASN A 329 34.22 -16.19 8.93
CA ASN A 329 35.21 -16.22 10.02
C ASN A 329 36.00 -17.52 10.06
N ASN A 330 35.34 -18.69 9.91
CA ASN A 330 36.02 -19.98 9.86
C ASN A 330 37.00 -20.11 8.68
N ASN A 331 36.68 -19.53 7.52
CA ASN A 331 37.63 -19.53 6.38
C ASN A 331 38.81 -18.58 6.56
N ASN A 332 38.63 -17.48 7.28
CA ASN A 332 39.74 -16.57 7.59
C ASN A 332 40.65 -17.14 8.68
N ASP A 333 40.14 -17.81 9.69
CA ASP A 333 40.94 -18.44 10.73
C ASP A 333 41.81 -19.59 10.16
N ASN A 334 41.31 -20.35 9.20
CA ASN A 334 42.08 -21.40 8.53
C ASN A 334 43.14 -20.86 7.54
N SER A 335 43.06 -19.59 7.10
CA SER A 335 44.05 -18.98 6.21
C SER A 335 45.23 -18.36 6.94
N PHE A 336 45.21 -18.30 8.27
CA PHE A 336 46.33 -17.86 9.11
C PHE A 336 47.13 -19.02 9.72
N GLU A 337 46.68 -20.28 9.53
CA GLU A 337 47.36 -21.49 10.00
C GLU A 337 48.25 -22.17 8.94
N GLU A 338 48.23 -21.72 7.66
CA GLU A 338 49.16 -22.11 6.60
C GLU A 338 50.28 -21.05 6.39
#